data_adf851e38e501bce7de178de36d49f1c
#
_entry.id   adf851e38e501bce7de178de36d49f1c
#
_cell.length_a   1.000
_cell.length_b   1.000
_cell.length_c   1.000
_cell.angle_alpha   90.00
_cell.angle_beta   90.00
_cell.angle_gamma   90.00
#
_symmetry.space_group_name_H-M   'P 1'
#
loop_
_entity.id
_entity.type
_entity.pdbx_description
1 polymer ?
#
loop_
_entity_poly.entity_id
_entity_poly.type
_entity_poly.pdbx_seq_one_letter_code
_entity_poly.pdbx_strand_id
1 'polypeptide(L)'
;MDGNRGIPAHSRSLFDPPEQESDRREQGSGPVKTLFAHIDGGARGNPGPAGYGVHLVDDKGNLVAEISRYLGHRTNNFAEYSALIAALEYAMQHGWNGLRVISDSELLVKQIRGEYKVKSPDLKELYDRAMILIRKLAPFSIQHVLREKNRDADRLANWAMDNPALCGAGYIHDRK
;
A
#
# COMPACT_ATOMS: atom_id res chain seq x y z
N MET A 1 -82.39 -14.59 -16.08
CA MET A 1 -82.16 -14.19 -14.69
C MET A 1 -80.76 -14.51 -14.39
N ASP A 2 -80.00 -13.51 -14.50
CA ASP A 2 -79.20 -12.80 -13.49
C ASP A 2 -77.99 -13.59 -13.09
N GLY A 3 -76.95 -13.11 -13.12
CA GLY A 3 -76.28 -11.75 -13.11
C GLY A 3 -74.86 -11.94 -12.72
N ASN A 4 -74.06 -11.61 -13.49
CA ASN A 4 -73.10 -10.59 -13.38
C ASN A 4 -72.11 -10.46 -12.23
N ARG A 5 -71.08 -9.94 -12.62
CA ARG A 5 -70.13 -8.93 -12.11
C ARG A 5 -68.77 -9.51 -11.79
N GLY A 6 -67.76 -9.37 -12.60
CA GLY A 6 -67.09 -8.08 -12.75
C GLY A 6 -66.16 -7.86 -11.59
N ILE A 7 -64.87 -8.32 -11.75
CA ILE A 7 -63.79 -7.99 -10.83
C ILE A 7 -63.00 -6.84 -11.48
N PRO A 8 -62.87 -5.68 -10.84
CA PRO A 8 -62.03 -4.63 -11.38
C PRO A 8 -60.54 -4.92 -11.28
N ALA A 9 -59.88 -4.67 -12.38
CA ALA A 9 -58.41 -4.64 -12.43
C ALA A 9 -57.90 -3.59 -11.44
N HIS A 10 -57.06 -3.99 -10.53
CA HIS A 10 -56.23 -3.06 -9.77
C HIS A 10 -55.21 -2.45 -10.71
N SER A 11 -55.48 -1.22 -11.14
CA SER A 11 -54.53 -0.33 -11.77
C SER A 11 -53.41 -0.03 -10.76
N ARG A 12 -52.20 -0.49 -11.03
CA ARG A 12 -51.02 -0.03 -10.30
C ARG A 12 -50.86 1.47 -10.52
N SER A 13 -50.83 2.20 -9.41
CA SER A 13 -50.54 3.61 -9.40
C SER A 13 -49.10 3.86 -9.88
N LEU A 14 -48.94 4.88 -10.77
CA LEU A 14 -47.64 5.34 -11.24
C LEU A 14 -46.76 6.01 -10.15
N PHE A 15 -47.21 5.98 -8.90
CA PHE A 15 -46.53 6.56 -7.73
C PHE A 15 -46.17 5.59 -6.63
N ASP A 16 -46.16 4.30 -6.89
CA ASP A 16 -45.56 3.38 -5.93
C ASP A 16 -44.05 3.58 -5.91
N PRO A 17 -43.44 3.90 -4.75
CA PRO A 17 -42.01 4.03 -4.66
C PRO A 17 -41.36 2.68 -5.01
N PRO A 18 -40.18 2.69 -5.67
CA PRO A 18 -39.48 1.45 -5.96
C PRO A 18 -39.20 0.73 -4.65
N GLU A 19 -39.58 -0.54 -4.62
CA GLU A 19 -39.18 -1.44 -3.52
C GLU A 19 -37.70 -1.30 -3.32
N GLN A 20 -37.33 -0.98 -2.10
CA GLN A 20 -35.94 -0.79 -1.67
C GLN A 20 -35.18 -2.09 -1.98
N GLU A 21 -34.36 -2.05 -3.01
CA GLU A 21 -33.23 -2.97 -3.17
C GLU A 21 -32.20 -2.71 -2.05
N SER A 22 -32.58 -2.98 -0.83
CA SER A 22 -31.71 -2.98 0.32
C SER A 22 -31.19 -4.39 0.57
N ASP A 23 -30.52 -4.98 -0.41
CA ASP A 23 -29.81 -6.24 -0.10
C ASP A 23 -28.74 -6.61 -1.12
N ARG A 24 -27.77 -5.73 -1.35
CA ARG A 24 -26.52 -6.09 -2.05
C ARG A 24 -25.35 -5.23 -1.64
N ARG A 25 -25.06 -5.09 -0.36
CA ARG A 25 -23.73 -4.56 0.08
C ARG A 25 -23.35 -5.05 1.47
N GLU A 26 -23.49 -6.34 1.73
CA GLU A 26 -22.79 -6.99 2.83
C GLU A 26 -21.95 -8.15 2.27
N GLN A 27 -21.01 -7.80 1.38
CA GLN A 27 -19.93 -8.73 1.03
C GLN A 27 -18.66 -8.22 1.64
N GLY A 28 -18.25 -8.84 2.77
CA GLY A 28 -16.86 -8.93 3.18
C GLY A 28 -16.32 -7.81 4.05
N SER A 29 -16.99 -7.41 5.14
CA SER A 29 -16.28 -6.71 6.23
C SER A 29 -15.79 -7.73 7.27
N GLY A 30 -14.84 -8.55 6.89
CA GLY A 30 -13.94 -9.16 7.87
C GLY A 30 -13.18 -8.06 8.61
N PRO A 31 -12.61 -8.33 9.80
CA PRO A 31 -11.86 -7.33 10.54
C PRO A 31 -10.75 -6.75 9.66
N VAL A 32 -10.63 -5.41 9.64
CA VAL A 32 -9.59 -4.72 8.87
C VAL A 32 -8.23 -5.14 9.41
N LYS A 33 -7.47 -5.86 8.59
CA LYS A 33 -6.10 -6.25 8.90
C LYS A 33 -5.16 -5.16 8.39
N THR A 34 -4.54 -4.43 9.30
CA THR A 34 -3.59 -3.36 8.97
C THR A 34 -2.16 -3.82 9.17
N LEU A 35 -1.35 -3.68 8.13
CA LEU A 35 0.09 -3.93 8.15
C LEU A 35 0.83 -2.62 8.45
N PHE A 36 1.89 -2.69 9.24
CA PHE A 36 2.79 -1.57 9.53
C PHE A 36 4.11 -1.83 8.81
N ALA A 37 4.49 -0.93 7.92
CA ALA A 37 5.69 -1.04 7.10
C ALA A 37 6.69 0.07 7.45
N HIS A 38 7.79 -0.30 8.08
CA HIS A 38 8.97 0.55 8.18
C HIS A 38 9.77 0.39 6.89
N ILE A 39 10.00 1.48 6.18
CA ILE A 39 10.69 1.48 4.90
C ILE A 39 11.91 2.40 4.92
N ASP A 40 12.96 2.01 4.23
CA ASP A 40 14.14 2.83 3.98
C ASP A 40 14.76 2.49 2.63
N GLY A 41 15.32 3.48 1.97
CA GLY A 41 16.06 3.34 0.73
C GLY A 41 17.29 4.23 0.72
N GLY A 42 18.37 3.74 0.16
CA GLY A 42 19.61 4.50 0.11
C GLY A 42 20.48 4.18 -1.09
N ALA A 43 21.45 5.05 -1.34
CA ALA A 43 22.49 4.83 -2.31
C ALA A 43 23.85 5.27 -1.72
N ARG A 44 24.88 4.52 -2.02
CA ARG A 44 26.27 4.88 -1.67
C ARG A 44 26.85 5.75 -2.79
N GLY A 45 26.75 7.05 -2.60
CA GLY A 45 26.79 8.05 -3.67
C GLY A 45 25.38 8.31 -4.22
N ASN A 46 25.13 9.47 -4.80
CA ASN A 46 23.79 9.84 -5.27
C ASN A 46 23.85 10.44 -6.69
N PRO A 47 23.75 9.61 -7.74
CA PRO A 47 23.48 8.17 -7.78
C PRO A 47 24.68 7.30 -7.41
N GLY A 48 24.41 6.05 -7.06
CA GLY A 48 25.40 5.04 -6.71
C GLY A 48 24.78 3.66 -6.48
N PRO A 49 25.54 2.68 -6.00
CA PRO A 49 24.99 1.41 -5.56
C PRO A 49 23.87 1.64 -4.56
N ALA A 50 22.66 1.21 -4.91
CA ALA A 50 21.44 1.50 -4.17
C ALA A 50 20.72 0.23 -3.73
N GLY A 51 19.98 0.33 -2.63
CA GLY A 51 19.15 -0.74 -2.12
C GLY A 51 18.07 -0.22 -1.20
N TYR A 52 17.11 -1.09 -0.89
CA TYR A 52 16.06 -0.77 0.06
C TYR A 52 15.79 -1.90 1.04
N GLY A 53 15.19 -1.52 2.16
CA GLY A 53 14.71 -2.40 3.19
C GLY A 53 13.27 -2.11 3.58
N VAL A 54 12.51 -3.15 3.87
CA VAL A 54 11.15 -3.07 4.39
C VAL A 54 11.01 -4.04 5.56
N HIS A 55 10.62 -3.51 6.71
CA HIS A 55 10.36 -4.28 7.93
C HIS A 55 8.87 -4.20 8.23
N LEU A 56 8.19 -5.34 8.16
CA LEU A 56 6.74 -5.46 8.23
C LEU A 56 6.32 -6.09 9.55
N VAL A 57 5.43 -5.42 10.27
CA VAL A 57 4.86 -5.93 11.53
C VAL A 57 3.33 -5.84 11.49
N ASP A 58 2.68 -6.68 12.28
CA ASP A 58 1.23 -6.62 12.48
C ASP A 58 0.84 -5.53 13.51
N ASP A 59 -0.45 -5.40 13.80
CA ASP A 59 -1.01 -4.44 14.76
C ASP A 59 -0.60 -4.72 16.21
N LYS A 60 -0.05 -5.90 16.50
CA LYS A 60 0.49 -6.30 17.79
C LYS A 60 2.01 -6.11 17.89
N GLY A 61 2.65 -5.67 16.79
CA GLY A 61 4.09 -5.53 16.69
C GLY A 61 4.85 -6.82 16.41
N ASN A 62 4.16 -7.91 16.05
CA ASN A 62 4.83 -9.13 15.66
C ASN A 62 5.41 -8.99 14.26
N LEU A 63 6.62 -9.49 14.06
CA LEU A 63 7.27 -9.51 12.76
C LEU A 63 6.48 -10.39 11.78
N VAL A 64 6.10 -9.81 10.65
CA VAL A 64 5.43 -10.47 9.53
C VAL A 64 6.43 -10.88 8.47
N ALA A 65 7.22 -9.93 7.96
CA ALA A 65 8.26 -10.18 6.97
C ALA A 65 9.33 -9.10 6.97
N GLU A 66 10.49 -9.41 6.43
CA GLU A 66 11.56 -8.47 6.10
C GLU A 66 11.92 -8.60 4.62
N ILE A 67 12.07 -7.49 3.93
CA ILE A 67 12.42 -7.44 2.52
C ILE A 67 13.67 -6.61 2.34
N SER A 68 14.64 -7.15 1.61
CA SER A 68 15.84 -6.43 1.19
C SER A 68 16.05 -6.60 -0.31
N ARG A 69 16.37 -5.53 -1.02
CA ARG A 69 16.66 -5.60 -2.45
C ARG A 69 17.75 -4.64 -2.87
N TYR A 70 18.72 -5.15 -3.62
CA TYR A 70 19.71 -4.35 -4.32
C TYR A 70 19.14 -3.88 -5.67
N LEU A 71 19.34 -2.60 -5.98
CA LEU A 71 18.73 -1.95 -7.14
C LEU A 71 19.72 -1.62 -8.26
N GLY A 72 21.00 -1.95 -8.08
CA GLY A 72 22.07 -1.47 -8.96
C GLY A 72 22.36 0.01 -8.71
N HIS A 73 22.76 0.72 -9.73
CA HIS A 73 23.12 2.14 -9.67
C HIS A 73 21.86 3.02 -9.79
N ARG A 74 21.43 3.62 -8.68
CA ARG A 74 20.22 4.47 -8.57
C ARG A 74 20.44 5.62 -7.59
N THR A 75 19.47 6.55 -7.53
CA THR A 75 19.45 7.62 -6.52
C THR A 75 18.82 7.17 -5.20
N ASN A 76 19.07 7.91 -4.12
CA ASN A 76 18.39 7.71 -2.85
C ASN A 76 16.87 7.72 -3.01
N ASN A 77 16.31 8.74 -3.68
CA ASN A 77 14.87 8.88 -3.85
C ASN A 77 14.26 7.72 -4.65
N PHE A 78 14.97 7.21 -5.65
CA PHE A 78 14.53 6.02 -6.38
C PHE A 78 14.42 4.80 -5.46
N ALA A 79 15.38 4.60 -4.58
CA ALA A 79 15.38 3.51 -3.60
C ALA A 79 14.25 3.66 -2.58
N GLU A 80 13.98 4.86 -2.09
CA GLU A 80 12.87 5.16 -1.19
C GLU A 80 11.50 4.83 -1.79
N TYR A 81 11.25 5.25 -3.03
CA TYR A 81 10.02 4.89 -3.76
C TYR A 81 9.90 3.39 -4.00
N SER A 82 11.03 2.73 -4.30
CA SER A 82 11.07 1.28 -4.50
C SER A 82 10.69 0.52 -3.23
N ALA A 83 11.13 0.99 -2.06
CA ALA A 83 10.74 0.44 -0.76
C ALA A 83 9.23 0.60 -0.50
N LEU A 84 8.68 1.78 -0.79
CA LEU A 84 7.24 2.03 -0.66
C LEU A 84 6.43 1.09 -1.55
N ILE A 85 6.80 0.95 -2.82
CA ILE A 85 6.12 0.07 -3.77
C ILE A 85 6.18 -1.39 -3.30
N ALA A 86 7.34 -1.84 -2.80
CA ALA A 86 7.48 -3.20 -2.28
C ALA A 86 6.54 -3.46 -1.08
N ALA A 87 6.41 -2.50 -0.16
CA ALA A 87 5.49 -2.60 0.97
C ALA A 87 4.02 -2.67 0.52
N LEU A 88 3.64 -1.84 -0.45
CA LEU A 88 2.28 -1.82 -1.02
C LEU A 88 1.96 -3.14 -1.73
N GLU A 89 2.86 -3.65 -2.55
CA GLU A 89 2.69 -4.91 -3.26
C GLU A 89 2.60 -6.10 -2.31
N TYR A 90 3.47 -6.13 -1.28
CA TYR A 90 3.41 -7.17 -0.24
C TYR A 90 2.06 -7.19 0.47
N ALA A 91 1.58 -6.04 0.90
CA ALA A 91 0.27 -5.93 1.57
C ALA A 91 -0.86 -6.49 0.71
N MET A 92 -0.89 -6.12 -0.57
CA MET A 92 -1.92 -6.60 -1.51
C MET A 92 -1.83 -8.10 -1.79
N GLN A 93 -0.62 -8.63 -2.00
CA GLN A 93 -0.40 -10.04 -2.32
C GLN A 93 -0.72 -10.97 -1.15
N HIS A 94 -0.62 -10.48 0.10
CA HIS A 94 -0.85 -11.27 1.31
C HIS A 94 -2.19 -10.97 2.01
N GLY A 95 -3.09 -10.27 1.32
CA GLY A 95 -4.47 -10.07 1.78
C GLY A 95 -4.62 -9.09 2.94
N TRP A 96 -3.68 -8.13 3.10
CA TRP A 96 -3.83 -7.02 4.03
C TRP A 96 -4.74 -5.95 3.44
N ASN A 97 -5.71 -5.48 4.22
CA ASN A 97 -6.67 -4.46 3.77
C ASN A 97 -6.09 -3.05 3.90
N GLY A 98 -5.37 -2.80 4.99
CA GLY A 98 -4.77 -1.51 5.31
C GLY A 98 -3.26 -1.56 5.41
N LEU A 99 -2.62 -0.39 5.18
CA LEU A 99 -1.18 -0.22 5.29
C LEU A 99 -0.85 1.11 5.95
N ARG A 100 -0.03 1.05 6.99
CA ARG A 100 0.60 2.21 7.61
C ARG A 100 2.10 2.19 7.32
N VAL A 101 2.56 3.19 6.59
CA VAL A 101 3.97 3.33 6.20
C VAL A 101 4.68 4.29 7.13
N ILE A 102 5.85 3.90 7.58
CA ILE A 102 6.76 4.68 8.41
C ILE A 102 8.07 4.84 7.65
N SER A 103 8.48 6.07 7.41
CA SER A 103 9.70 6.40 6.66
C SER A 103 10.44 7.57 7.31
N ASP A 104 11.76 7.59 7.22
CA ASP A 104 12.60 8.72 7.61
C ASP A 104 12.92 9.66 6.43
N SER A 105 12.39 9.38 5.24
CA SER A 105 12.44 10.28 4.09
C SER A 105 11.31 11.31 4.15
N GLU A 106 11.60 12.50 4.67
CA GLU A 106 10.63 13.61 4.71
C GLU A 106 10.11 13.96 3.31
N LEU A 107 11.00 13.95 2.30
CA LEU A 107 10.63 14.24 0.92
C LEU A 107 9.59 13.25 0.38
N LEU A 108 9.82 11.93 0.55
CA LEU A 108 8.87 10.90 0.14
C LEU A 108 7.51 11.11 0.79
N VAL A 109 7.50 11.30 2.12
CA VAL A 109 6.26 11.47 2.88
C VAL A 109 5.47 12.69 2.38
N LYS A 110 6.13 13.83 2.17
CA LYS A 110 5.49 15.06 1.67
C LYS A 110 5.01 14.91 0.23
N GLN A 111 5.72 14.19 -0.61
CA GLN A 111 5.28 13.93 -1.99
C GLN A 111 4.04 13.02 -2.03
N ILE A 112 4.04 11.93 -1.26
CA ILE A 112 2.87 11.02 -1.20
C ILE A 112 1.64 11.69 -0.59
N ARG A 113 1.83 12.60 0.36
CA ARG A 113 0.75 13.42 0.92
C ARG A 113 0.26 14.53 0.00
N GLY A 114 0.94 14.77 -1.12
CA GLY A 114 0.60 15.85 -2.07
C GLY A 114 1.06 17.24 -1.65
N GLU A 115 1.89 17.36 -0.61
CA GLU A 115 2.44 18.64 -0.13
C GLU A 115 3.57 19.13 -1.04
N TYR A 116 4.35 18.22 -1.62
CA TYR A 116 5.43 18.50 -2.57
C TYR A 116 5.18 17.81 -3.91
N LYS A 117 5.57 18.49 -5.00
CA LYS A 117 5.46 17.93 -6.36
C LYS A 117 6.67 17.05 -6.68
N VAL A 118 6.42 15.98 -7.44
CA VAL A 118 7.48 15.16 -8.04
C VAL A 118 7.85 15.77 -9.38
N LYS A 119 9.10 16.23 -9.51
CA LYS A 119 9.60 16.92 -10.71
C LYS A 119 10.43 16.01 -11.62
N SER A 120 11.13 15.03 -11.06
CA SER A 120 11.97 14.10 -11.82
C SER A 120 11.09 13.12 -12.60
N PRO A 121 11.33 12.94 -13.93
CA PRO A 121 10.59 11.97 -14.74
C PRO A 121 10.68 10.53 -14.21
N ASP A 122 11.86 10.09 -13.79
CA ASP A 122 12.10 8.73 -13.27
C ASP A 122 11.30 8.48 -11.97
N LEU A 123 11.27 9.49 -11.09
CA LEU A 123 10.47 9.41 -9.86
C LEU A 123 8.98 9.54 -10.13
N LYS A 124 8.57 10.26 -11.18
CA LYS A 124 7.16 10.42 -11.53
C LYS A 124 6.50 9.09 -11.88
N GLU A 125 7.21 8.23 -12.60
CA GLU A 125 6.72 6.88 -12.92
C GLU A 125 6.50 6.06 -11.64
N LEU A 126 7.46 6.06 -10.71
CA LEU A 126 7.33 5.38 -9.43
C LEU A 126 6.23 5.98 -8.55
N TYR A 127 6.11 7.30 -8.52
CA TYR A 127 5.04 7.99 -7.83
C TYR A 127 3.67 7.58 -8.34
N ASP A 128 3.47 7.60 -9.66
CA ASP A 128 2.19 7.24 -10.27
C ASP A 128 1.82 5.77 -9.97
N ARG A 129 2.79 4.86 -10.03
CA ARG A 129 2.62 3.46 -9.63
C ARG A 129 2.22 3.34 -8.16
N ALA A 130 2.92 4.02 -7.26
CA ALA A 130 2.60 4.02 -5.84
C ALA A 130 1.18 4.53 -5.58
N MET A 131 0.77 5.63 -6.23
CA MET A 131 -0.56 6.20 -6.07
C MET A 131 -1.68 5.27 -6.57
N ILE A 132 -1.44 4.50 -7.65
CA ILE A 132 -2.39 3.48 -8.11
C ILE A 132 -2.55 2.37 -7.06
N LEU A 133 -1.47 1.90 -6.45
CA LEU A 133 -1.49 0.86 -5.43
C LEU A 133 -2.14 1.35 -4.13
N ILE A 134 -1.82 2.58 -3.71
CA ILE A 134 -2.39 3.20 -2.50
C ILE A 134 -3.92 3.26 -2.56
N ARG A 135 -4.51 3.57 -3.72
CA ARG A 135 -5.97 3.63 -3.89
C ARG A 135 -6.68 2.29 -3.68
N LYS A 136 -5.94 1.18 -3.72
CA LYS A 136 -6.46 -0.17 -3.51
C LYS A 136 -6.40 -0.62 -2.06
N LEU A 137 -5.75 0.15 -1.20
CA LEU A 137 -5.58 -0.14 0.23
C LEU A 137 -6.32 0.90 1.07
N ALA A 138 -7.23 0.46 1.91
CA ALA A 138 -7.98 1.34 2.82
C ALA A 138 -8.16 0.65 4.17
N PRO A 139 -7.66 1.22 5.26
CA PRO A 139 -6.99 2.53 5.36
C PRO A 139 -5.52 2.54 4.91
N PHE A 140 -5.07 3.65 4.35
CA PHE A 140 -3.67 3.93 4.06
C PHE A 140 -3.21 5.18 4.79
N SER A 141 -2.01 5.14 5.36
CA SER A 141 -1.34 6.33 5.90
C SER A 141 0.18 6.23 5.73
N ILE A 142 0.84 7.36 5.65
CA ILE A 142 2.29 7.47 5.64
C ILE A 142 2.74 8.55 6.63
N GLN A 143 3.74 8.26 7.45
CA GLN A 143 4.28 9.19 8.44
C GLN A 143 5.80 9.25 8.39
N HIS A 144 6.32 10.45 8.67
CA HIS A 144 7.73 10.69 8.84
C HIS A 144 8.14 10.41 10.29
N VAL A 145 9.30 9.75 10.45
CA VAL A 145 9.96 9.55 11.74
C VAL A 145 11.43 9.93 11.62
N LEU A 146 12.08 10.18 12.75
CA LEU A 146 13.52 10.34 12.77
C LEU A 146 14.22 9.01 12.49
N ARG A 147 15.41 9.07 11.89
CA ARG A 147 16.19 7.90 11.46
C ARG A 147 16.44 6.89 12.58
N GLU A 148 16.69 7.35 13.81
CA GLU A 148 16.88 6.48 14.96
C GLU A 148 15.65 5.63 15.31
N LYS A 149 14.46 5.99 14.81
CA LYS A 149 13.21 5.23 14.96
C LYS A 149 12.90 4.34 13.77
N ASN A 150 13.79 4.28 12.77
CA ASN A 150 13.63 3.48 11.54
C ASN A 150 14.79 2.49 11.33
N ARG A 151 15.42 2.02 12.40
CA ARG A 151 16.67 1.24 12.37
C ARG A 151 16.55 -0.10 11.66
N ASP A 152 15.41 -0.80 11.76
CA ASP A 152 15.24 -2.11 11.13
C ASP A 152 15.23 -1.99 9.60
N ALA A 153 14.50 -1.02 9.06
CA ALA A 153 14.50 -0.75 7.62
C ALA A 153 15.87 -0.27 7.13
N ASP A 154 16.54 0.65 7.87
CA ASP A 154 17.90 1.12 7.56
C ASP A 154 18.90 -0.07 7.52
N ARG A 155 18.84 -0.97 8.50
CA ARG A 155 19.67 -2.19 8.53
C ARG A 155 19.46 -3.04 7.28
N LEU A 156 18.22 -3.24 6.86
CA LEU A 156 17.86 -4.05 5.69
C LEU A 156 18.31 -3.40 4.38
N ALA A 157 18.19 -2.07 4.26
CA ALA A 157 18.67 -1.32 3.09
C ALA A 157 20.21 -1.40 2.98
N ASN A 158 20.92 -1.23 4.09
CA ASN A 158 22.38 -1.37 4.12
C ASN A 158 22.80 -2.79 3.79
N TRP A 159 22.13 -3.80 4.36
CA TRP A 159 22.42 -5.20 4.08
C TRP A 159 22.24 -5.52 2.58
N ALA A 160 21.22 -4.96 1.92
CA ALA A 160 21.03 -5.11 0.48
C ALA A 160 22.19 -4.56 -0.34
N MET A 161 22.72 -3.39 0.02
CA MET A 161 23.84 -2.76 -0.66
C MET A 161 25.16 -3.49 -0.40
N ASP A 162 25.30 -4.16 0.77
CA ASP A 162 26.49 -4.96 1.11
C ASP A 162 26.47 -6.37 0.49
N ASN A 163 25.29 -6.86 0.10
CA ASN A 163 25.09 -8.20 -0.43
C ASN A 163 24.35 -8.21 -1.78
N PRO A 164 24.87 -7.52 -2.82
CA PRO A 164 24.18 -7.35 -4.08
C PRO A 164 23.88 -8.68 -4.79
N ALA A 165 24.73 -9.68 -4.65
CA ALA A 165 24.53 -10.99 -5.27
C ALA A 165 23.34 -11.76 -4.67
N LEU A 166 23.07 -11.60 -3.38
CA LEU A 166 21.95 -12.24 -2.68
C LEU A 166 20.65 -11.46 -2.86
N CYS A 167 20.72 -10.14 -2.95
CA CYS A 167 19.58 -9.25 -2.94
C CYS A 167 19.14 -8.74 -4.31
N GLY A 168 19.78 -9.15 -5.40
CA GLY A 168 19.43 -8.71 -6.75
C GLY A 168 18.03 -9.13 -7.20
N ALA A 169 17.55 -10.28 -6.78
CA ALA A 169 16.20 -10.78 -7.03
C ALA A 169 15.17 -10.37 -5.96
N GLY A 170 15.64 -9.72 -4.88
CA GLY A 170 14.86 -9.46 -3.69
C GLY A 170 14.90 -10.66 -2.72
N TYR A 171 15.15 -10.35 -1.46
CA TYR A 171 15.18 -11.33 -0.38
C TYR A 171 13.99 -11.07 0.55
N ILE A 172 13.12 -12.06 0.70
CA ILE A 172 11.94 -11.98 1.55
C ILE A 172 12.04 -13.09 2.60
N HIS A 173 12.04 -12.68 3.86
CA HIS A 173 11.87 -13.58 5.00
C HIS A 173 10.42 -13.48 5.49
N ASP A 174 9.57 -14.41 5.05
CA ASP A 174 8.26 -14.62 5.65
C ASP A 174 8.42 -15.48 6.91
N ARG A 175 7.99 -14.99 8.04
CA ARG A 175 7.72 -15.85 9.18
C ARG A 175 6.29 -16.36 9.07
N LYS A 176 6.20 -17.65 8.75
CA LYS A 176 4.95 -18.42 8.88
C LYS A 176 4.61 -18.63 10.34
#